data_26bed53694a074dc8abca8ad5b36c9f9
#
_entry.id   26bed53694a074dc8abca8ad5b36c9f9
#
_cell.length_a   1.000
_cell.length_b   1.000
_cell.length_c   1.000
_cell.angle_alpha   90.00
_cell.angle_beta   90.00
_cell.angle_gamma   90.00
#
_symmetry.space_group_name_H-M   'P 1'
#
loop_
_entity.id
_entity.type
_entity.pdbx_description
1 polymer ?
#
loop_
_entity_poly.entity_id
_entity_poly.type
_entity_poly.pdbx_seq_one_letter_code
_entity_poly.pdbx_strand_id
1 'polypeptide(L)'
;MLIVPALPSTDALYPLLAIALAMVIALAWGLWRRRRQIARRRAAGYRLMDSLKAYTAWIDWHRGEPLLHQDPENLTIPVALAAAVRIKDEHFPELHRLMVQLLETHRELMKYLWEENILRMTHSSHQRAHYADPRYHALRDTQDAALDSLFMRCRQLIGEGEMKWTRTRSDFSFSSDLGLPSQPNTPT
;
A
#
# COMPACT_ATOMS: atom_id res chain seq x y z
N MET A 1 -28.07 15.63 -70.23
CA MET A 1 -28.94 14.74 -69.50
C MET A 1 -28.41 14.69 -68.06
N LEU A 2 -28.97 15.51 -67.18
CA LEU A 2 -28.53 15.62 -65.75
C LEU A 2 -29.28 14.51 -64.98
N ILE A 3 -28.49 13.53 -64.46
CA ILE A 3 -28.99 12.49 -63.57
C ILE A 3 -29.15 13.15 -62.19
N VAL A 4 -30.37 13.53 -61.82
CA VAL A 4 -30.68 13.96 -60.46
C VAL A 4 -30.70 12.72 -59.57
N PRO A 5 -29.83 12.65 -58.55
CA PRO A 5 -29.85 11.52 -57.63
C PRO A 5 -31.18 11.54 -56.88
N ALA A 6 -31.93 10.42 -56.96
CA ALA A 6 -33.18 10.25 -56.24
C ALA A 6 -32.88 10.37 -54.72
N LEU A 7 -33.51 11.33 -54.06
CA LEU A 7 -33.46 11.46 -52.61
C LEU A 7 -34.05 10.17 -51.99
N PRO A 8 -33.37 9.59 -51.00
CA PRO A 8 -33.84 8.38 -50.36
C PRO A 8 -35.23 8.64 -49.77
N SER A 9 -36.15 7.73 -49.97
CA SER A 9 -37.50 7.81 -49.43
C SER A 9 -37.44 7.99 -47.91
N THR A 10 -38.29 8.87 -47.35
CA THR A 10 -38.33 9.21 -45.90
C THR A 10 -38.44 7.92 -45.03
N ASP A 11 -39.06 6.87 -45.53
CA ASP A 11 -39.25 5.59 -44.84
C ASP A 11 -37.93 4.82 -44.60
N ALA A 12 -36.89 5.03 -45.46
CA ALA A 12 -35.57 4.46 -45.26
C ALA A 12 -34.68 5.23 -44.27
N LEU A 13 -35.01 6.49 -43.99
CA LEU A 13 -34.24 7.32 -43.08
C LEU A 13 -34.45 6.95 -41.59
N TYR A 14 -35.68 6.54 -41.22
CA TYR A 14 -36.01 6.19 -39.83
C TYR A 14 -35.18 5.02 -39.27
N PRO A 15 -35.07 3.87 -40.01
CA PRO A 15 -34.25 2.74 -39.50
C PRO A 15 -32.74 3.08 -39.43
N LEU A 16 -32.23 3.90 -40.35
CA LEU A 16 -30.83 4.34 -40.31
C LEU A 16 -30.54 5.23 -39.09
N LEU A 17 -31.47 6.13 -38.77
CA LEU A 17 -31.36 7.00 -37.60
C LEU A 17 -31.48 6.20 -36.30
N ALA A 18 -32.34 5.20 -36.23
CA ALA A 18 -32.46 4.31 -35.10
C ALA A 18 -31.19 3.50 -34.85
N ILE A 19 -30.57 2.96 -35.94
CA ILE A 19 -29.30 2.23 -35.86
C ILE A 19 -28.15 3.17 -35.37
N ALA A 20 -28.07 4.40 -35.91
CA ALA A 20 -27.07 5.37 -35.50
C ALA A 20 -27.23 5.72 -34.04
N LEU A 21 -28.46 5.95 -33.56
CA LEU A 21 -28.73 6.23 -32.13
C LEU A 21 -28.36 5.06 -31.25
N ALA A 22 -28.70 3.83 -31.63
CA ALA A 22 -28.33 2.63 -30.89
C ALA A 22 -26.82 2.47 -30.78
N MET A 23 -26.06 2.74 -31.86
CA MET A 23 -24.59 2.74 -31.83
C MET A 23 -24.01 3.78 -30.86
N VAL A 24 -24.53 5.01 -30.87
CA VAL A 24 -24.09 6.08 -29.96
C VAL A 24 -24.33 5.68 -28.51
N ILE A 25 -25.51 5.12 -28.19
CA ILE A 25 -25.83 4.63 -26.84
C ILE A 25 -24.87 3.50 -26.43
N ALA A 26 -24.63 2.53 -27.30
CA ALA A 26 -23.70 1.42 -27.01
C ALA A 26 -22.27 1.89 -26.77
N LEU A 27 -21.78 2.85 -27.56
CA LEU A 27 -20.46 3.45 -27.38
C LEU A 27 -20.39 4.26 -26.06
N ALA A 28 -21.40 5.08 -25.77
CA ALA A 28 -21.46 5.84 -24.53
C ALA A 28 -21.46 4.92 -23.30
N TRP A 29 -22.26 3.83 -23.35
CA TRP A 29 -22.30 2.82 -22.30
C TRP A 29 -20.96 2.11 -22.11
N GLY A 30 -20.30 1.72 -23.21
CA GLY A 30 -18.97 1.08 -23.20
C GLY A 30 -17.91 1.99 -22.56
N LEU A 31 -17.89 3.27 -22.98
CA LEU A 31 -16.99 4.28 -22.41
C LEU A 31 -17.26 4.54 -20.92
N TRP A 32 -18.52 4.62 -20.52
CA TRP A 32 -18.91 4.83 -19.12
C TRP A 32 -18.53 3.62 -18.24
N ARG A 33 -18.75 2.39 -18.71
CA ARG A 33 -18.35 1.16 -18.04
C ARG A 33 -16.84 1.11 -17.85
N ARG A 34 -16.07 1.43 -18.92
CA ARG A 34 -14.60 1.49 -18.86
C ARG A 34 -14.10 2.54 -17.86
N ARG A 35 -14.68 3.75 -17.85
CA ARG A 35 -14.34 4.79 -16.89
C ARG A 35 -14.60 4.35 -15.45
N ARG A 36 -15.74 3.70 -15.19
CA ARG A 36 -16.04 3.14 -13.86
C ARG A 36 -15.06 2.07 -13.43
N GLN A 37 -14.63 1.20 -14.32
CA GLN A 37 -13.62 0.18 -13.99
C GLN A 37 -12.28 0.81 -13.65
N ILE A 38 -11.83 1.79 -14.40
CA ILE A 38 -10.59 2.54 -14.12
C ILE A 38 -10.70 3.25 -12.77
N ALA A 39 -11.81 3.92 -12.48
CA ALA A 39 -12.02 4.61 -11.22
C ALA A 39 -12.00 3.63 -10.02
N ARG A 40 -12.65 2.46 -10.14
CA ARG A 40 -12.63 1.41 -9.11
C ARG A 40 -11.21 0.88 -8.87
N ARG A 41 -10.47 0.63 -9.95
CA ARG A 41 -9.09 0.15 -9.87
C ARG A 41 -8.18 1.19 -9.22
N ARG A 42 -8.34 2.48 -9.54
CA ARG A 42 -7.62 3.58 -8.87
C ARG A 42 -7.95 3.65 -7.37
N ALA A 43 -9.21 3.59 -7.00
CA ALA A 43 -9.63 3.60 -5.60
C ALA A 43 -9.08 2.40 -4.82
N ALA A 44 -9.05 1.20 -5.44
CA ALA A 44 -8.41 0.03 -4.85
C ALA A 44 -6.90 0.22 -4.68
N GLY A 45 -6.22 0.85 -5.65
CA GLY A 45 -4.78 1.16 -5.56
C GLY A 45 -4.45 2.09 -4.40
N TYR A 46 -5.24 3.14 -4.19
CA TYR A 46 -5.07 4.01 -3.01
C TYR A 46 -5.27 3.27 -1.70
N ARG A 47 -6.32 2.42 -1.60
CA ARG A 47 -6.54 1.58 -0.41
C ARG A 47 -5.38 0.62 -0.16
N LEU A 48 -4.81 0.03 -1.21
CA LEU A 48 -3.62 -0.81 -1.09
C LEU A 48 -2.44 -0.03 -0.53
N MET A 49 -2.16 1.15 -1.07
CA MET A 49 -1.08 2.02 -0.59
C MET A 49 -1.29 2.46 0.85
N ASP A 50 -2.52 2.80 1.25
CA ASP A 50 -2.84 3.18 2.63
C ASP A 50 -2.68 2.00 3.59
N SER A 51 -3.06 0.78 3.19
CA SER A 51 -2.82 -0.43 3.97
C SER A 51 -1.32 -0.72 4.14
N LEU A 52 -0.51 -0.50 3.09
CA LEU A 52 0.94 -0.66 3.17
C LEU A 52 1.60 0.40 4.07
N LYS A 53 1.12 1.66 4.06
CA LYS A 53 1.57 2.71 4.99
C LYS A 53 1.20 2.37 6.44
N ALA A 54 -0.03 1.89 6.68
CA ALA A 54 -0.45 1.45 8.00
C ALA A 54 0.41 0.27 8.49
N TYR A 55 0.80 -0.64 7.60
CA TYR A 55 1.72 -1.73 7.91
C TYR A 55 3.12 -1.20 8.27
N THR A 56 3.66 -0.20 7.55
CA THR A 56 4.95 0.42 7.87
C THR A 56 4.91 1.06 9.26
N ALA A 57 3.85 1.82 9.58
CA ALA A 57 3.65 2.42 10.89
C ALA A 57 3.55 1.36 12.00
N TRP A 58 2.88 0.23 11.73
CA TRP A 58 2.78 -0.88 12.67
C TRP A 58 4.16 -1.47 12.99
N ILE A 59 5.03 -1.67 12.01
CA ILE A 59 6.40 -2.15 12.22
C ILE A 59 7.21 -1.15 13.04
N ASP A 60 7.13 0.13 12.68
CA ASP A 60 7.89 1.17 13.38
C ASP A 60 7.48 1.27 14.84
N TRP A 61 6.21 1.06 15.16
CA TRP A 61 5.71 1.02 16.53
C TRP A 61 6.22 -0.22 17.29
N HIS A 62 6.15 -1.42 16.69
CA HIS A 62 6.62 -2.66 17.32
C HIS A 62 8.14 -2.78 17.45
N ARG A 63 8.87 -1.88 16.82
CA ARG A 63 10.33 -1.81 16.95
C ARG A 63 10.79 -1.54 18.39
N GLY A 64 10.02 -0.76 19.15
CA GLY A 64 10.34 -0.36 20.52
C GLY A 64 9.75 -1.27 21.59
N GLU A 65 8.72 -2.03 21.28
CA GLU A 65 8.03 -2.89 22.22
C GLU A 65 8.50 -4.33 22.12
N PRO A 66 8.83 -4.96 23.26
CA PRO A 66 9.13 -6.38 23.25
C PRO A 66 7.86 -7.15 22.85
N LEU A 67 7.98 -8.08 21.90
CA LEU A 67 6.91 -8.99 21.47
C LEU A 67 6.55 -10.02 22.58
N LEU A 68 6.64 -9.60 23.84
CA LEU A 68 6.57 -10.45 25.04
C LEU A 68 5.24 -11.19 25.24
N HIS A 69 4.20 -10.80 24.49
CA HIS A 69 2.86 -11.32 24.69
C HIS A 69 2.29 -12.04 23.47
N GLN A 70 3.09 -12.20 22.41
CA GLN A 70 2.62 -12.90 21.21
C GLN A 70 3.27 -14.29 21.14
N ASP A 71 2.41 -15.30 21.14
CA ASP A 71 2.79 -16.68 20.87
C ASP A 71 3.50 -16.75 19.51
N PRO A 72 4.69 -17.38 19.40
CA PRO A 72 5.43 -17.48 18.13
C PRO A 72 4.63 -18.14 17.00
N GLU A 73 3.64 -18.99 17.36
CA GLU A 73 2.71 -19.59 16.40
C GLU A 73 1.62 -18.61 15.96
N ASN A 74 1.40 -17.55 16.72
CA ASN A 74 0.44 -16.47 16.47
C ASN A 74 1.11 -15.18 15.99
N LEU A 75 2.28 -15.23 15.41
CA LEU A 75 2.85 -14.12 14.61
C LEU A 75 1.92 -13.88 13.40
N THR A 76 0.70 -13.51 13.74
CA THR A 76 -0.36 -13.21 12.79
C THR A 76 0.10 -12.07 11.91
N ILE A 77 -0.01 -12.29 10.62
CA ILE A 77 0.17 -11.23 9.63
C ILE A 77 -0.63 -10.00 10.10
N PRO A 78 0.01 -8.84 10.28
CA PRO A 78 -0.68 -7.64 10.74
C PRO A 78 -1.93 -7.36 9.90
N VAL A 79 -3.01 -6.93 10.53
CA VAL A 79 -4.30 -6.69 9.86
C VAL A 79 -4.14 -5.82 8.61
N ALA A 80 -3.26 -4.83 8.70
CA ALA A 80 -2.94 -3.94 7.58
C ALA A 80 -2.29 -4.70 6.40
N LEU A 81 -1.35 -5.61 6.69
CA LEU A 81 -0.69 -6.43 5.65
C LEU A 81 -1.67 -7.46 5.07
N ALA A 82 -2.51 -8.09 5.90
CA ALA A 82 -3.55 -8.99 5.44
C ALA A 82 -4.58 -8.27 4.53
N ALA A 83 -4.96 -7.04 4.88
CA ALA A 83 -5.80 -6.20 4.03
C ALA A 83 -5.13 -5.87 2.69
N ALA A 84 -3.83 -5.54 2.70
CA ALA A 84 -3.07 -5.30 1.48
C ALA A 84 -3.03 -6.53 0.56
N VAL A 85 -2.78 -7.73 1.12
CA VAL A 85 -2.80 -9.00 0.38
C VAL A 85 -4.16 -9.22 -0.28
N ARG A 86 -5.26 -9.05 0.46
CA ARG A 86 -6.62 -9.21 -0.08
C ARG A 86 -6.92 -8.24 -1.21
N ILE A 87 -6.60 -6.95 -1.06
CA ILE A 87 -6.82 -5.96 -2.11
C ILE A 87 -5.99 -6.29 -3.36
N LYS A 88 -4.75 -6.73 -3.17
CA LYS A 88 -3.86 -7.17 -4.26
C LYS A 88 -4.47 -8.36 -4.99
N ASP A 89 -4.95 -9.39 -4.29
CA ASP A 89 -5.54 -10.59 -4.90
C ASP A 89 -6.78 -10.27 -5.73
N GLU A 90 -7.61 -9.33 -5.26
CA GLU A 90 -8.85 -8.94 -5.92
C GLU A 90 -8.64 -8.02 -7.14
N HIS A 91 -7.66 -7.10 -7.07
CA HIS A 91 -7.57 -6.00 -8.04
C HIS A 91 -6.24 -5.92 -8.78
N PHE A 92 -5.15 -6.50 -8.24
CA PHE A 92 -3.78 -6.34 -8.75
C PHE A 92 -2.99 -7.65 -8.74
N PRO A 93 -3.44 -8.69 -9.47
CA PRO A 93 -2.71 -9.97 -9.53
C PRO A 93 -1.27 -9.80 -10.05
N GLU A 94 -1.00 -8.74 -10.82
CA GLU A 94 0.34 -8.41 -11.34
C GLU A 94 1.35 -8.08 -10.25
N LEU A 95 0.89 -7.72 -9.02
CA LEU A 95 1.74 -7.44 -7.87
C LEU A 95 2.08 -8.69 -7.05
N HIS A 96 1.66 -9.88 -7.47
CA HIS A 96 1.83 -11.11 -6.69
C HIS A 96 3.29 -11.35 -6.28
N ARG A 97 4.23 -11.28 -7.23
CA ARG A 97 5.66 -11.51 -6.96
C ARG A 97 6.23 -10.54 -5.93
N LEU A 98 5.92 -9.25 -6.06
CA LEU A 98 6.41 -8.23 -5.13
C LEU A 98 5.78 -8.39 -3.74
N MET A 99 4.52 -8.81 -3.67
CA MET A 99 3.84 -9.08 -2.39
C MET A 99 4.43 -10.31 -1.70
N VAL A 100 4.75 -11.38 -2.44
CA VAL A 100 5.44 -12.55 -1.89
C VAL A 100 6.80 -12.13 -1.31
N GLN A 101 7.58 -11.35 -2.04
CA GLN A 101 8.86 -10.83 -1.56
C GLN A 101 8.69 -10.02 -0.26
N LEU A 102 7.65 -9.16 -0.16
CA LEU A 102 7.36 -8.43 1.07
C LEU A 102 7.00 -9.36 2.24
N LEU A 103 6.21 -10.40 1.98
CA LEU A 103 5.83 -11.38 3.01
C LEU A 103 7.03 -12.19 3.50
N GLU A 104 7.96 -12.56 2.62
CA GLU A 104 9.20 -13.24 2.98
C GLU A 104 10.09 -12.35 3.86
N THR A 105 10.31 -11.10 3.46
CA THR A 105 11.09 -10.15 4.27
C THR A 105 10.41 -9.84 5.61
N HIS A 106 9.07 -9.76 5.65
CA HIS A 106 8.33 -9.63 6.89
C HIS A 106 8.58 -10.82 7.83
N ARG A 107 8.49 -12.05 7.30
CA ARG A 107 8.72 -13.26 8.07
C ARG A 107 10.14 -13.30 8.66
N GLU A 108 11.14 -12.96 7.88
CA GLU A 108 12.53 -12.91 8.34
C GLU A 108 12.75 -11.87 9.44
N LEU A 109 12.15 -10.68 9.27
CA LEU A 109 12.21 -9.62 10.28
C LEU A 109 11.52 -10.05 11.58
N MET A 110 10.34 -10.66 11.50
CA MET A 110 9.62 -11.16 12.67
C MET A 110 10.40 -12.26 13.39
N LYS A 111 11.01 -13.18 12.64
CA LYS A 111 11.87 -14.21 13.21
C LYS A 111 13.06 -13.60 13.96
N TYR A 112 13.72 -12.61 13.37
CA TYR A 112 14.81 -11.89 14.02
C TYR A 112 14.36 -11.21 15.31
N LEU A 113 13.25 -10.48 15.28
CA LEU A 113 12.71 -9.78 16.46
C LEU A 113 12.34 -10.76 17.57
N TRP A 114 11.84 -11.93 17.23
CA TRP A 114 11.49 -12.97 18.19
C TRP A 114 12.75 -13.61 18.80
N GLU A 115 13.77 -13.99 17.99
CA GLU A 115 15.07 -14.50 18.45
C GLU A 115 15.72 -13.52 19.44
N GLU A 116 15.71 -12.23 19.13
CA GLU A 116 16.28 -11.19 19.97
C GLU A 116 15.51 -11.03 21.30
N ASN A 117 14.18 -11.16 21.28
CA ASN A 117 13.39 -11.14 22.50
C ASN A 117 13.70 -12.30 23.45
N ILE A 118 13.88 -13.50 22.93
CA ILE A 118 14.31 -14.66 23.73
C ILE A 118 15.66 -14.39 24.38
N LEU A 119 16.62 -13.87 23.61
CA LEU A 119 17.95 -13.54 24.12
C LEU A 119 17.89 -12.50 25.23
N ARG A 120 17.01 -11.52 25.14
CA ARG A 120 16.80 -10.50 26.20
C ARG A 120 16.21 -11.09 27.47
N MET A 121 15.26 -12.01 27.35
CA MET A 121 14.63 -12.66 28.51
C MET A 121 15.61 -13.59 29.20
N THR A 122 16.51 -14.22 28.49
CA THR A 122 17.47 -15.21 29.04
C THR A 122 18.74 -14.57 29.58
N HIS A 123 19.13 -13.39 29.05
CA HIS A 123 20.39 -12.72 29.42
C HIS A 123 20.13 -11.27 29.78
N SER A 124 20.02 -10.97 31.08
CA SER A 124 19.80 -9.60 31.61
C SER A 124 20.88 -8.57 31.23
N SER A 125 22.04 -9.02 30.74
CA SER A 125 23.15 -8.17 30.28
C SER A 125 23.03 -7.73 28.80
N HIS A 126 22.07 -8.26 28.04
CA HIS A 126 21.89 -7.98 26.60
C HIS A 126 20.95 -6.81 26.32
N GLN A 127 21.04 -5.74 27.12
CA GLN A 127 20.38 -4.47 26.83
C GLN A 127 21.03 -3.71 25.64
N ARG A 128 21.51 -4.42 24.61
CA ARG A 128 21.94 -3.76 23.38
C ARG A 128 20.70 -3.24 22.67
N ALA A 129 20.66 -1.92 22.51
CA ALA A 129 19.64 -1.31 21.70
C ALA A 129 19.65 -1.96 20.30
N HIS A 130 18.55 -2.51 19.83
CA HIS A 130 18.36 -3.04 18.45
C HIS A 130 18.87 -2.08 17.38
N TYR A 131 18.93 -0.80 17.71
CA TYR A 131 19.36 0.27 16.83
C TYR A 131 20.81 0.17 16.37
N ALA A 132 21.65 -0.65 17.04
CA ALA A 132 23.05 -0.83 16.70
C ALA A 132 23.35 -2.15 15.98
N ASP A 133 22.34 -3.02 15.78
CA ASP A 133 22.55 -4.32 15.13
C ASP A 133 22.54 -4.17 13.60
N PRO A 134 23.68 -4.45 12.92
CA PRO A 134 23.77 -4.42 11.47
C PRO A 134 22.77 -5.36 10.78
N ARG A 135 22.46 -6.52 11.40
CA ARG A 135 21.51 -7.48 10.88
C ARG A 135 20.09 -6.93 10.84
N TYR A 136 19.67 -6.19 11.88
CA TYR A 136 18.38 -5.51 11.88
C TYR A 136 18.28 -4.47 10.76
N HIS A 137 19.32 -3.66 10.59
CA HIS A 137 19.35 -2.64 9.53
C HIS A 137 19.27 -3.28 8.14
N ALA A 138 20.01 -4.35 7.88
CA ALA A 138 19.98 -5.04 6.61
C ALA A 138 18.58 -5.62 6.28
N LEU A 139 17.92 -6.25 7.28
CA LEU A 139 16.56 -6.76 7.11
C LEU A 139 15.55 -5.63 6.87
N ARG A 140 15.70 -4.52 7.58
CA ARG A 140 14.84 -3.35 7.41
C ARG A 140 15.02 -2.69 6.05
N ASP A 141 16.24 -2.52 5.59
CA ASP A 141 16.54 -1.96 4.27
C ASP A 141 15.96 -2.85 3.15
N THR A 142 16.07 -4.17 3.30
CA THR A 142 15.48 -5.13 2.35
C THR A 142 13.96 -5.01 2.31
N GLN A 143 13.31 -4.87 3.47
CA GLN A 143 11.87 -4.69 3.58
C GLN A 143 11.41 -3.35 2.98
N ASP A 144 12.14 -2.28 3.26
CA ASP A 144 11.85 -0.96 2.73
C ASP A 144 11.99 -0.94 1.20
N ALA A 145 12.99 -1.61 0.63
CA ALA A 145 13.15 -1.79 -0.80
C ALA A 145 11.98 -2.57 -1.45
N ALA A 146 11.49 -3.60 -0.76
CA ALA A 146 10.31 -4.36 -1.22
C ALA A 146 9.04 -3.50 -1.20
N LEU A 147 8.84 -2.69 -0.15
CA LEU A 147 7.73 -1.74 -0.03
C LEU A 147 7.80 -0.67 -1.13
N ASP A 148 8.95 -0.07 -1.35
CA ASP A 148 9.13 0.97 -2.37
C ASP A 148 8.83 0.41 -3.77
N SER A 149 9.28 -0.81 -4.06
CA SER A 149 8.98 -1.51 -5.31
C SER A 149 7.48 -1.73 -5.50
N LEU A 150 6.76 -2.13 -4.44
CA LEU A 150 5.31 -2.27 -4.44
C LEU A 150 4.60 -0.93 -4.66
N PHE A 151 5.00 0.12 -3.95
CA PHE A 151 4.44 1.45 -4.11
C PHE A 151 4.63 1.99 -5.53
N MET A 152 5.84 1.89 -6.07
CA MET A 152 6.14 2.33 -7.44
C MET A 152 5.30 1.57 -8.46
N ARG A 153 5.25 0.24 -8.35
CA ARG A 153 4.48 -0.57 -9.29
C ARG A 153 2.97 -0.35 -9.18
N CYS A 154 2.46 -0.17 -7.97
CA CYS A 154 1.04 0.16 -7.75
C CYS A 154 0.69 1.49 -8.44
N ARG A 155 1.49 2.53 -8.27
CA ARG A 155 1.29 3.84 -8.93
C ARG A 155 1.29 3.72 -10.44
N GLN A 156 2.22 2.98 -11.02
CA GLN A 156 2.23 2.73 -12.46
C GLN A 156 0.93 2.09 -12.94
N LEU A 157 0.40 1.11 -12.18
CA LEU A 157 -0.83 0.39 -12.53
C LEU A 157 -2.09 1.26 -12.44
N ILE A 158 -2.11 2.27 -11.56
CA ILE A 158 -3.23 3.22 -11.45
C ILE A 158 -3.08 4.43 -12.38
N GLY A 159 -1.96 4.50 -13.15
CA GLY A 159 -1.73 5.56 -14.12
C GLY A 159 -1.24 6.87 -13.49
N GLU A 160 -0.65 6.83 -12.29
CA GLU A 160 0.13 7.91 -11.74
C GLU A 160 1.56 7.79 -12.32
N GLY A 161 1.94 8.72 -13.19
CA GLY A 161 3.29 8.80 -13.72
C GLY A 161 4.35 8.96 -12.62
N GLU A 162 5.62 8.77 -12.97
CA GLU A 162 6.77 8.83 -12.08
C GLU A 162 6.88 10.17 -11.32
N MET A 163 6.05 10.37 -10.33
CA MET A 163 6.33 11.35 -9.30
C MET A 163 7.40 10.71 -8.41
N LYS A 164 8.66 11.18 -8.53
CA LYS A 164 9.75 10.78 -7.64
C LYS A 164 9.29 10.97 -6.21
N TRP A 165 8.96 9.87 -5.57
CA TRP A 165 8.67 9.87 -4.15
C TRP A 165 10.01 9.97 -3.44
N THR A 166 10.44 11.19 -3.16
CA THR A 166 11.48 11.42 -2.17
C THR A 166 10.83 11.06 -0.84
N ARG A 167 11.11 9.85 -0.36
CA ARG A 167 10.87 9.48 1.02
C ARG A 167 11.66 10.51 1.84
N THR A 168 10.97 11.54 2.28
CA THR A 168 11.49 12.36 3.35
C THR A 168 11.58 11.38 4.51
N ARG A 169 12.77 10.86 4.76
CA ARG A 169 13.13 10.21 6.00
C ARG A 169 12.83 11.30 7.02
N SER A 170 11.58 11.32 7.50
CA SER A 170 11.23 12.16 8.62
C SER A 170 12.10 11.63 9.72
N ASP A 171 13.22 12.34 9.97
CA ASP A 171 13.88 12.35 11.25
C ASP A 171 12.78 12.68 12.25
N PHE A 172 12.09 11.65 12.72
CA PHE A 172 11.41 11.69 13.98
C PHE A 172 12.52 11.74 15.04
N SER A 173 13.24 12.85 15.04
CA SER A 173 13.84 13.36 16.24
C SER A 173 12.65 13.66 17.15
N PHE A 174 12.35 12.70 17.99
CA PHE A 174 11.47 12.87 19.13
C PHE A 174 12.12 13.99 19.94
N SER A 175 11.74 15.23 19.65
CA SER A 175 12.07 16.38 20.48
C SER A 175 11.51 16.07 21.85
N SER A 176 12.43 15.79 22.77
CA SER A 176 12.18 15.66 24.21
C SER A 176 11.76 17.00 24.83
N ASP A 177 11.00 17.79 24.10
CA ASP A 177 10.38 19.03 24.55
C ASP A 177 8.95 18.80 25.08
N LEU A 178 8.75 17.68 25.78
CA LEU A 178 7.71 17.65 26.80
C LEU A 178 8.29 18.37 28.03
N GLY A 179 8.15 19.70 28.04
CA GLY A 179 8.38 20.53 29.20
C GLY A 179 7.62 19.99 30.40
N LEU A 180 8.29 19.18 31.18
CA LEU A 180 7.83 18.85 32.53
C LEU A 180 7.72 20.18 33.32
N PRO A 181 6.53 20.52 33.82
CA PRO A 181 6.39 21.67 34.66
C PRO A 181 7.28 21.49 35.90
N SER A 182 8.20 22.44 36.08
CA SER A 182 9.08 22.55 37.28
C SER A 182 8.20 22.43 38.52
N GLN A 183 8.46 21.44 39.34
CA GLN A 183 7.82 21.33 40.66
C GLN A 183 8.18 22.56 41.48
N PRO A 184 7.21 23.22 42.14
CA PRO A 184 7.52 24.33 43.04
C PRO A 184 8.29 23.81 44.27
N ASN A 185 9.47 24.42 44.52
CA ASN A 185 10.22 24.24 45.73
C ASN A 185 9.34 24.55 46.92
N THR A 186 9.08 23.58 47.79
CA THR A 186 8.57 23.80 49.15
C THR A 186 9.73 24.23 50.05
N PRO A 187 9.70 25.42 50.65
CA PRO A 187 10.64 25.81 51.68
C PRO A 187 10.30 25.13 53.02
N THR A 188 11.29 24.56 53.66
CA THR A 188 11.29 24.13 55.06
C THR A 188 11.25 25.31 56.00
#